data_8b23053e96adafd3178e4aa23066571a
#
_entry.id   8b23053e96adafd3178e4aa23066571a
#
_cell.length_a   1.000
_cell.length_b   1.000
_cell.length_c   1.000
_cell.angle_alpha   90.00
_cell.angle_beta   90.00
_cell.angle_gamma   90.00
#
_symmetry.space_group_name_H-M   'P 1'
#
loop_
_entity.id
_entity.type
_entity.pdbx_description
1 polymer ?
#
loop_
_entity_poly.entity_id
_entity_poly.type
_entity_poly.pdbx_seq_one_letter_code
_entity_poly.pdbx_strand_id
1 'polypeptide(L)'
;IDGEIIDMAPIGSKHVSYVNRITRILVKGIGDIALVSVQNPVILGDLSEPEPDFALLKPKDNDYEDSLPEAEDILLLIEVADTTLNYDKQIKAPLYARFCIPEYWLIDTQKQSITLFQKPVEGQFTITITQALPLSISPLLLPNVQLELK
;
A
#
# COMPACT_ATOMS: atom_id res chain seq x y z
N ILE A 1 -6.69 14.04 1.00
CA ILE A 1 -5.25 14.08 0.70
C ILE A 1 -4.85 15.54 0.56
N ASP A 2 -3.83 15.94 1.29
CA ASP A 2 -3.33 17.33 1.31
C ASP A 2 -4.44 18.37 1.58
N GLY A 3 -5.41 18.01 2.43
CA GLY A 3 -6.53 18.88 2.79
C GLY A 3 -7.66 18.97 1.77
N GLU A 4 -7.56 18.26 0.66
CA GLU A 4 -8.60 18.25 -0.37
C GLU A 4 -9.58 17.10 -0.19
N ILE A 5 -10.86 17.34 -0.50
CA ILE A 5 -11.88 16.30 -0.54
C ILE A 5 -11.91 15.76 -1.97
N ILE A 6 -11.72 14.45 -2.09
CA ILE A 6 -11.72 13.79 -3.38
C ILE A 6 -12.89 12.82 -3.47
N ASP A 7 -13.73 13.02 -4.48
CA ASP A 7 -14.85 12.12 -4.75
C ASP A 7 -14.31 10.82 -5.36
N MET A 8 -14.71 9.69 -4.77
CA MET A 8 -14.29 8.37 -5.21
C MET A 8 -15.47 7.67 -5.89
N ALA A 9 -15.18 6.97 -6.99
CA ALA A 9 -16.17 6.10 -7.60
C ALA A 9 -16.52 4.94 -6.65
N PRO A 10 -17.73 4.40 -6.70
CA PRO A 10 -18.09 3.22 -5.92
C PRO A 10 -17.14 2.05 -6.21
N ILE A 11 -16.83 1.28 -5.16
CA ILE A 11 -15.95 0.12 -5.28
C ILE A 11 -16.69 -0.98 -6.03
N GLY A 12 -16.12 -1.43 -7.16
CA GLY A 12 -16.67 -2.52 -7.95
C GLY A 12 -16.31 -3.89 -7.40
N SER A 13 -17.02 -4.91 -7.88
CA SER A 13 -16.81 -6.30 -7.45
C SER A 13 -15.41 -6.82 -7.78
N LYS A 14 -14.80 -6.37 -8.88
CA LYS A 14 -13.45 -6.76 -9.25
C LYS A 14 -12.42 -6.24 -8.23
N HIS A 15 -12.56 -4.98 -7.82
CA HIS A 15 -11.71 -4.41 -6.78
C HIS A 15 -11.85 -5.18 -5.47
N VAL A 16 -13.07 -5.43 -5.03
CA VAL A 16 -13.35 -6.18 -3.80
C VAL A 16 -12.73 -7.58 -3.87
N SER A 17 -12.86 -8.26 -5.00
CA SER A 17 -12.29 -9.59 -5.20
C SER A 17 -10.76 -9.58 -5.04
N TYR A 18 -10.08 -8.61 -5.64
CA TYR A 18 -8.63 -8.44 -5.47
C TYR A 18 -8.26 -8.16 -4.02
N VAL A 19 -8.99 -7.26 -3.37
CA VAL A 19 -8.74 -6.93 -1.95
C VAL A 19 -8.88 -8.19 -1.08
N ASN A 20 -9.94 -8.97 -1.28
CA ASN A 20 -10.15 -10.20 -0.51
C ASN A 20 -9.03 -11.23 -0.74
N ARG A 21 -8.63 -11.39 -1.99
CA ARG A 21 -7.55 -12.33 -2.36
C ARG A 21 -6.23 -11.93 -1.75
N ILE A 22 -5.88 -10.66 -1.88
CA ILE A 22 -4.61 -10.15 -1.36
C ILE A 22 -4.61 -10.15 0.17
N THR A 23 -5.74 -9.82 0.79
CA THR A 23 -5.88 -9.93 2.25
C THR A 23 -5.50 -11.33 2.74
N ARG A 24 -6.03 -12.37 2.10
CA ARG A 24 -5.74 -13.75 2.47
C ARG A 24 -4.26 -14.08 2.28
N ILE A 25 -3.66 -13.64 1.17
CA ILE A 25 -2.25 -13.86 0.89
C ILE A 25 -1.38 -13.17 1.94
N LEU A 26 -1.68 -11.91 2.25
CA LEU A 26 -0.92 -11.13 3.23
C LEU A 26 -1.03 -11.70 4.63
N VAL A 27 -2.24 -11.97 5.09
CA VAL A 27 -2.45 -12.49 6.45
C VAL A 27 -1.72 -13.82 6.63
N LYS A 28 -1.80 -14.70 5.65
CA LYS A 28 -1.15 -16.00 5.72
C LYS A 28 0.39 -15.88 5.65
N GLY A 29 0.89 -15.01 4.76
CA GLY A 29 2.33 -14.90 4.53
C GLY A 29 3.06 -14.04 5.55
N ILE A 30 2.41 -13.01 6.08
CA ILE A 30 3.01 -12.07 7.03
C ILE A 30 2.98 -12.63 8.47
N GLY A 31 1.87 -13.30 8.85
CA GLY A 31 1.73 -13.81 10.21
C GLY A 31 1.81 -12.67 11.24
N ASP A 32 2.61 -12.88 12.28
CA ASP A 32 2.73 -11.95 13.41
C ASP A 32 3.91 -10.98 13.31
N ILE A 33 4.72 -11.06 12.24
CA ILE A 33 5.91 -10.20 12.13
C ILE A 33 5.58 -8.77 11.75
N ALA A 34 4.39 -8.52 11.24
CA ALA A 34 3.84 -7.18 10.98
C ALA A 34 2.34 -7.24 11.11
N LEU A 35 1.71 -6.08 11.28
CA LEU A 35 0.25 -5.99 11.29
C LEU A 35 -0.24 -5.68 9.87
N VAL A 36 -1.19 -6.47 9.38
CA VAL A 36 -1.85 -6.24 8.10
C VAL A 36 -3.10 -5.40 8.34
N SER A 37 -3.10 -4.17 7.84
CA SER A 37 -4.24 -3.26 7.96
C SER A 37 -4.90 -3.11 6.59
N VAL A 38 -6.23 -3.31 6.54
CA VAL A 38 -6.99 -3.33 5.29
C VAL A 38 -7.97 -2.18 5.29
N GLN A 39 -7.79 -1.26 4.34
CA GLN A 39 -8.69 -0.12 4.10
C GLN A 39 -8.93 0.75 5.34
N ASN A 40 -7.89 0.92 6.15
CA ASN A 40 -7.89 1.79 7.32
C ASN A 40 -7.02 3.01 7.08
N PRO A 41 -7.33 4.15 7.71
CA PRO A 41 -6.53 5.36 7.50
C PRO A 41 -5.15 5.28 8.13
N VAL A 42 -4.21 5.99 7.52
CA VAL A 42 -2.88 6.27 8.07
C VAL A 42 -2.69 7.79 8.08
N ILE A 43 -1.89 8.30 9.00
CA ILE A 43 -1.66 9.75 9.11
C ILE A 43 -0.34 10.10 8.46
N LEU A 44 -0.37 10.99 7.46
CA LEU A 44 0.81 11.50 6.77
C LEU A 44 0.86 13.02 6.95
N GLY A 45 1.60 13.48 7.96
CA GLY A 45 1.66 14.90 8.31
C GLY A 45 0.32 15.40 8.85
N ASP A 46 0.10 16.71 8.74
CA ASP A 46 -1.08 17.37 9.32
C ASP A 46 -2.27 17.43 8.37
N LEU A 47 -2.05 17.23 7.07
CA LEU A 47 -3.08 17.48 6.04
C LEU A 47 -3.54 16.22 5.30
N SER A 48 -2.88 15.08 5.50
CA SER A 48 -3.20 13.89 4.72
C SER A 48 -3.49 12.70 5.62
N GLU A 49 -4.63 12.05 5.38
CA GLU A 49 -5.07 10.87 6.10
C GLU A 49 -5.66 9.88 5.10
N PRO A 50 -4.82 9.34 4.17
CA PRO A 50 -5.31 8.40 3.16
C PRO A 50 -5.73 7.07 3.78
N GLU A 51 -6.59 6.36 3.06
CA GLU A 51 -7.01 5.00 3.41
C GLU A 51 -6.49 4.04 2.35
N PRO A 52 -5.22 3.59 2.45
CA PRO A 52 -4.70 2.63 1.48
C PRO A 52 -5.46 1.31 1.55
N ASP A 53 -5.53 0.59 0.44
CA ASP A 53 -6.15 -0.73 0.46
C ASP A 53 -5.44 -1.65 1.45
N PHE A 54 -4.11 -1.60 1.52
CA PHE A 54 -3.34 -2.37 2.51
C PHE A 54 -2.19 -1.54 3.04
N ALA A 55 -1.94 -1.69 4.35
CA ALA A 55 -0.73 -1.20 4.98
C ALA A 55 -0.11 -2.32 5.81
N LEU A 56 1.18 -2.55 5.65
CA LEU A 56 1.93 -3.40 6.55
C LEU A 56 2.59 -2.50 7.58
N LEU A 57 2.26 -2.71 8.85
CA LEU A 57 2.65 -1.84 9.94
C LEU A 57 3.58 -2.56 10.89
N LYS A 58 4.47 -1.80 11.53
CA LYS A 58 5.28 -2.32 12.63
C LYS A 58 4.36 -2.83 13.74
N PRO A 59 4.66 -3.99 14.35
CA PRO A 59 3.81 -4.50 15.43
C PRO A 59 3.77 -3.54 16.63
N LYS A 60 2.60 -3.42 17.24
CA LYS A 60 2.38 -2.74 18.52
C LYS A 60 1.51 -3.61 19.41
N ASP A 61 1.79 -3.62 20.70
CA ASP A 61 1.07 -4.47 21.64
C ASP A 61 -0.43 -4.16 21.70
N ASN A 62 -0.80 -2.89 21.49
CA ASN A 62 -2.21 -2.46 21.52
C ASN A 62 -2.85 -2.35 20.14
N ASP A 63 -2.18 -2.84 19.08
CA ASP A 63 -2.69 -2.80 17.70
C ASP A 63 -3.16 -1.40 17.26
N TYR A 64 -2.44 -0.36 17.69
CA TYR A 64 -2.75 1.05 17.37
C TYR A 64 -4.09 1.53 17.93
N GLU A 65 -4.46 1.01 19.11
CA GLU A 65 -5.73 1.38 19.76
C GLU A 65 -5.78 2.87 20.14
N ASP A 66 -4.66 3.46 20.56
CA ASP A 66 -4.64 4.83 21.07
C ASP A 66 -4.50 5.89 20.00
N SER A 67 -3.97 5.54 18.83
CA SER A 67 -3.79 6.49 17.73
C SER A 67 -3.62 5.73 16.41
N LEU A 68 -3.99 6.38 15.30
CA LEU A 68 -3.76 5.84 13.98
C LEU A 68 -2.27 5.75 13.68
N PRO A 69 -1.85 4.79 12.82
CA PRO A 69 -0.44 4.71 12.44
C PRO A 69 0.01 5.92 11.66
N GLU A 70 1.25 6.31 11.89
CA GLU A 70 1.92 7.40 11.20
C GLU A 70 2.94 6.85 10.19
N ALA A 71 3.56 7.74 9.41
CA ALA A 71 4.49 7.33 8.37
C ALA A 71 5.61 6.41 8.88
N GLU A 72 6.15 6.70 10.06
CA GLU A 72 7.23 5.92 10.65
C GLU A 72 6.84 4.49 11.04
N ASP A 73 5.54 4.23 11.16
CA ASP A 73 5.01 2.90 11.51
C ASP A 73 4.83 2.01 10.28
N ILE A 74 4.95 2.57 9.08
CA ILE A 74 4.57 1.90 7.83
C ILE A 74 5.78 1.20 7.21
N LEU A 75 5.63 -0.09 6.92
CA LEU A 75 6.64 -0.89 6.22
C LEU A 75 6.38 -0.94 4.72
N LEU A 76 5.11 -0.94 4.32
CA LEU A 76 4.68 -1.08 2.93
C LEU A 76 3.25 -0.59 2.80
N LEU A 77 2.95 0.14 1.73
CA LEU A 77 1.58 0.45 1.31
C LEU A 77 1.28 -0.25 0.00
N ILE A 78 0.07 -0.78 -0.13
CA ILE A 78 -0.39 -1.45 -1.35
C ILE A 78 -1.74 -0.87 -1.74
N GLU A 79 -1.88 -0.51 -3.00
CA GLU A 79 -3.15 -0.07 -3.58
C GLU A 79 -3.52 -0.96 -4.76
N VAL A 80 -4.80 -1.22 -4.90
CA VAL A 80 -5.36 -1.98 -6.01
C VAL A 80 -6.11 -0.99 -6.90
N ALA A 81 -5.63 -0.76 -8.11
CA ALA A 81 -6.19 0.23 -9.02
C ALA A 81 -6.96 -0.47 -10.14
N ASP A 82 -8.23 -0.13 -10.27
CA ASP A 82 -9.06 -0.54 -11.40
C ASP A 82 -9.33 0.67 -12.31
N THR A 83 -9.90 1.74 -11.76
CA THR A 83 -10.20 2.98 -12.50
C THR A 83 -9.38 4.18 -12.03
N THR A 84 -8.57 4.04 -10.97
CA THR A 84 -7.85 5.14 -10.33
C THR A 84 -6.34 5.09 -10.58
N LEU A 85 -5.89 4.32 -11.59
CA LEU A 85 -4.46 4.06 -11.81
C LEU A 85 -3.63 5.33 -11.93
N ASN A 86 -4.07 6.29 -12.74
CA ASN A 86 -3.32 7.54 -12.93
C ASN A 86 -3.25 8.35 -11.65
N TYR A 87 -4.36 8.41 -10.88
CA TYR A 87 -4.38 9.09 -9.59
C TYR A 87 -3.39 8.45 -8.63
N ASP A 88 -3.39 7.13 -8.54
CA ASP A 88 -2.50 6.39 -7.64
C ASP A 88 -1.03 6.57 -8.01
N LYS A 89 -0.71 6.67 -9.31
CA LYS A 89 0.66 6.92 -9.77
C LYS A 89 1.08 8.38 -9.62
N GLN A 90 0.22 9.32 -10.03
CA GLN A 90 0.61 10.72 -10.17
C GLN A 90 0.44 11.53 -8.90
N ILE A 91 -0.49 11.12 -8.04
CA ILE A 91 -0.81 11.85 -6.80
C ILE A 91 -0.33 11.09 -5.58
N LYS A 92 -0.69 9.82 -5.45
CA LYS A 92 -0.36 9.06 -4.23
C LYS A 92 1.10 8.66 -4.17
N ALA A 93 1.72 8.23 -5.28
CA ALA A 93 3.13 7.85 -5.25
C ALA A 93 4.03 8.99 -4.80
N PRO A 94 3.92 10.23 -5.34
CA PRO A 94 4.69 11.36 -4.81
C PRO A 94 4.35 11.70 -3.36
N LEU A 95 3.08 11.59 -2.96
CA LEU A 95 2.69 11.81 -1.58
C LEU A 95 3.40 10.84 -0.64
N TYR A 96 3.38 9.56 -0.96
CA TYR A 96 4.02 8.54 -0.14
C TYR A 96 5.54 8.71 -0.11
N ALA A 97 6.16 9.05 -1.24
CA ALA A 97 7.59 9.32 -1.29
C ALA A 97 7.98 10.52 -0.42
N ARG A 98 7.15 11.56 -0.42
CA ARG A 98 7.37 12.77 0.38
C ARG A 98 7.44 12.48 1.87
N PHE A 99 6.65 11.50 2.34
CA PHE A 99 6.65 11.09 3.73
C PHE A 99 7.56 9.89 4.02
N CYS A 100 8.46 9.58 3.07
CA CYS A 100 9.48 8.54 3.23
C CYS A 100 8.90 7.15 3.48
N ILE A 101 7.73 6.85 2.88
CA ILE A 101 7.19 5.49 2.91
C ILE A 101 8.20 4.57 2.19
N PRO A 102 8.68 3.50 2.84
CA PRO A 102 9.80 2.72 2.30
C PRO A 102 9.51 2.05 0.97
N GLU A 103 8.25 1.63 0.77
CA GLU A 103 7.86 0.92 -0.44
C GLU A 103 6.37 1.07 -0.68
N TYR A 104 5.98 1.20 -1.94
CA TYR A 104 4.59 1.30 -2.38
C TYR A 104 4.38 0.37 -3.55
N TRP A 105 3.38 -0.52 -3.46
CA TRP A 105 3.00 -1.42 -4.55
C TRP A 105 1.66 -0.97 -5.11
N LEU A 106 1.61 -0.82 -6.43
CA LEU A 106 0.39 -0.47 -7.14
C LEU A 106 0.03 -1.61 -8.09
N ILE A 107 -1.11 -2.25 -7.83
CA ILE A 107 -1.61 -3.37 -8.63
C ILE A 107 -2.62 -2.84 -9.63
N ASP A 108 -2.35 -3.08 -10.91
CA ASP A 108 -3.24 -2.74 -12.02
C ASP A 108 -4.07 -3.97 -12.36
N THR A 109 -5.36 -3.93 -12.03
CA THR A 109 -6.25 -5.08 -12.22
C THR A 109 -6.55 -5.35 -13.69
N GLN A 110 -6.51 -4.31 -14.53
CA GLN A 110 -6.82 -4.46 -15.95
C GLN A 110 -5.66 -5.11 -16.71
N LYS A 111 -4.43 -4.67 -16.44
CA LYS A 111 -3.23 -5.21 -17.07
C LYS A 111 -2.66 -6.41 -16.33
N GLN A 112 -3.21 -6.75 -15.16
CA GLN A 112 -2.70 -7.79 -14.29
C GLN A 112 -1.19 -7.64 -14.07
N SER A 113 -0.82 -6.46 -13.59
CA SER A 113 0.57 -6.10 -13.34
C SER A 113 0.70 -5.41 -11.99
N ILE A 114 1.93 -5.35 -11.50
CA ILE A 114 2.27 -4.65 -10.27
C ILE A 114 3.42 -3.70 -10.56
N THR A 115 3.34 -2.47 -10.03
CA THR A 115 4.42 -1.51 -10.06
C THR A 115 4.95 -1.33 -8.64
N LEU A 116 6.25 -1.52 -8.48
CA LEU A 116 6.96 -1.37 -7.21
C LEU A 116 7.66 -0.02 -7.22
N PHE A 117 7.34 0.81 -6.22
CA PHE A 117 8.00 2.09 -6.00
C PHE A 117 8.85 1.95 -4.75
N GLN A 118 10.15 2.25 -4.87
CA GLN A 118 11.12 2.00 -3.80
C GLN A 118 12.10 3.15 -3.68
N LYS A 119 12.77 3.22 -2.53
CA LYS A 119 13.85 4.17 -2.23
C LYS A 119 13.44 5.62 -2.44
N PRO A 120 12.57 6.16 -1.56
CA PRO A 120 12.18 7.56 -1.65
C PRO A 120 13.36 8.47 -1.32
N VAL A 121 13.61 9.47 -2.18
CA VAL A 121 14.64 10.48 -2.00
C VAL A 121 14.07 11.80 -2.48
N GLU A 122 14.12 12.81 -1.63
CA GLU A 122 13.67 14.18 -1.95
C GLU A 122 12.26 14.22 -2.55
N GLY A 123 11.33 13.46 -1.93
CA GLY A 123 9.93 13.46 -2.33
C GLY A 123 9.61 12.65 -3.57
N GLN A 124 10.52 11.79 -4.02
CA GLN A 124 10.30 10.93 -5.18
C GLN A 124 10.84 9.53 -4.92
N PHE A 125 10.13 8.51 -5.37
CA PHE A 125 10.68 7.16 -5.41
C PHE A 125 11.72 7.08 -6.53
N THR A 126 12.93 6.62 -6.19
CA THR A 126 14.03 6.55 -7.15
C THR A 126 14.05 5.25 -7.96
N ILE A 127 13.34 4.23 -7.50
CA ILE A 127 13.21 2.95 -8.21
C ILE A 127 11.74 2.71 -8.51
N THR A 128 11.43 2.41 -9.77
CA THR A 128 10.09 2.04 -10.23
C THR A 128 10.24 0.83 -11.14
N ILE A 129 9.61 -0.29 -10.75
CA ILE A 129 9.69 -1.55 -11.48
C ILE A 129 8.28 -2.07 -11.71
N THR A 130 7.94 -2.39 -12.96
CA THR A 130 6.64 -2.98 -13.31
C THR A 130 6.83 -4.41 -13.77
N GLN A 131 6.05 -5.33 -13.21
CA GLN A 131 6.12 -6.75 -13.53
C GLN A 131 4.72 -7.32 -13.70
N ALA A 132 4.61 -8.38 -14.49
CA ALA A 132 3.34 -9.07 -14.69
C ALA A 132 3.02 -9.97 -13.50
N LEU A 133 1.72 -10.12 -13.22
CA LEU A 133 1.22 -11.11 -12.27
C LEU A 133 0.88 -12.40 -13.03
N PRO A 134 0.97 -13.60 -12.42
CA PRO A 134 1.36 -13.84 -11.01
C PRO A 134 2.85 -13.65 -10.75
N LEU A 135 3.20 -13.34 -9.51
CA LEU A 135 4.57 -13.00 -9.14
C LEU A 135 4.83 -13.40 -7.69
N SER A 136 6.01 -13.96 -7.45
CA SER A 136 6.50 -14.20 -6.10
C SER A 136 7.36 -13.01 -5.69
N ILE A 137 7.07 -12.39 -4.57
CA ILE A 137 7.68 -11.11 -4.17
C ILE A 137 7.81 -11.01 -2.66
N SER A 138 8.85 -10.31 -2.21
CA SER A 138 9.09 -10.01 -0.80
C SER A 138 9.10 -8.51 -0.58
N PRO A 139 8.47 -8.01 0.51
CA PRO A 139 8.65 -6.61 0.89
C PRO A 139 10.11 -6.31 1.21
N LEU A 140 10.58 -5.11 0.89
CA LEU A 140 11.99 -4.73 1.16
C LEU A 140 12.37 -4.90 2.62
N LEU A 141 11.49 -4.49 3.54
CA LEU A 141 11.78 -4.54 4.98
C LEU A 141 11.42 -5.88 5.61
N LEU A 142 10.85 -6.81 4.85
CA LEU A 142 10.54 -8.17 5.29
C LEU A 142 11.09 -9.17 4.27
N PRO A 143 12.42 -9.22 4.10
CA PRO A 143 13.01 -10.00 3.00
C PRO A 143 12.84 -11.51 3.13
N ASN A 144 12.54 -12.00 4.33
CA ASN A 144 12.30 -13.42 4.55
C ASN A 144 10.87 -13.86 4.29
N VAL A 145 9.96 -12.90 4.05
CA VAL A 145 8.57 -13.18 3.71
C VAL A 145 8.46 -13.29 2.19
N GLN A 146 7.87 -14.37 1.70
CA GLN A 146 7.65 -14.56 0.28
C GLN A 146 6.14 -14.63 0.01
N LEU A 147 5.64 -13.72 -0.80
CA LEU A 147 4.22 -13.60 -1.11
C LEU A 147 3.99 -14.04 -2.57
N GLU A 148 3.00 -14.90 -2.75
CA GLU A 148 2.60 -15.35 -4.09
C GLU A 148 1.40 -14.52 -4.53
N LEU A 149 1.64 -13.42 -5.24
CA LEU A 149 0.57 -12.55 -5.75
C LEU A 149 0.05 -13.09 -7.08
N LYS A 150 -1.27 -13.22 -7.18
CA LYS A 150 -1.92 -13.81 -8.36
C LYS A 150 -2.85 -12.83 -9.03
#